data_5b7b8369a801ca64afe24337d44ef63b
#
_entry.id   5b7b8369a801ca64afe24337d44ef63b
#
_cell.length_a   1.000
_cell.length_b   1.000
_cell.length_c   1.000
_cell.angle_alpha   90.00
_cell.angle_beta   90.00
_cell.angle_gamma   90.00
#
_symmetry.space_group_name_H-M   'P 1'
#
loop_
_entity.id
_entity.type
_entity.pdbx_description
1 polymer ?
#
loop_
_entity_poly.entity_id
_entity_poly.type
_entity_poly.pdbx_seq_one_letter_code
_entity_poly.pdbx_strand_id
1 'polypeptide(L)'
;MFYGLGWIVSYDTEGRLHLWHAGIFTTGAATIVQLVPSERLGIVVLTNAFPPGVGEGLALTFTDVALYGKATQDWLAYFKKVYSNPAALGVGTDYSKPPAAPGPALATSAYVGTYTNNFYGEIQVIEQGDGLAIVEGPLKLTFPLKHYDRDLFTCDTEGETTGVTLTIGADGKATTVVVEDLNLQGDGTFKRRSAEDK
;
A
#
# COMPACT_ATOMS: atom_id res chain seq x y z
N MET A 1 -16.94 -2.05 -13.86
CA MET A 1 -15.61 -1.45 -13.89
C MET A 1 -14.60 -2.55 -14.11
N PHE A 2 -13.61 -2.35 -14.98
CA PHE A 2 -12.57 -3.32 -15.35
C PHE A 2 -11.21 -2.64 -15.29
N TYR A 3 -10.13 -3.42 -15.24
CA TYR A 3 -8.76 -2.89 -15.34
C TYR A 3 -8.00 -3.65 -16.43
N GLY A 4 -7.32 -2.94 -17.30
CA GLY A 4 -6.53 -3.54 -18.36
C GLY A 4 -5.57 -2.56 -19.04
N LEU A 5 -4.36 -3.02 -19.35
CA LEU A 5 -3.32 -2.25 -20.04
C LEU A 5 -3.01 -0.90 -19.36
N GLY A 6 -3.07 -0.85 -18.02
CA GLY A 6 -2.84 0.38 -17.26
C GLY A 6 -4.04 1.33 -17.16
N TRP A 7 -5.21 0.93 -17.63
CA TRP A 7 -6.43 1.75 -17.57
C TRP A 7 -7.51 1.12 -16.71
N ILE A 8 -8.19 1.95 -15.93
CA ILE A 8 -9.48 1.62 -15.36
C ILE A 8 -10.53 1.95 -16.43
N VAL A 9 -11.36 0.96 -16.73
CA VAL A 9 -12.38 1.00 -17.79
C VAL A 9 -13.75 0.98 -17.13
N SER A 10 -14.56 1.99 -17.39
CA SER A 10 -15.93 2.09 -16.91
C SER A 10 -16.87 2.63 -17.99
N TYR A 11 -18.16 2.51 -17.77
CA TYR A 11 -19.19 3.08 -18.61
C TYR A 11 -20.12 3.91 -17.76
N ASP A 12 -20.55 5.05 -18.29
CA ASP A 12 -21.59 5.87 -17.66
C ASP A 12 -23.00 5.31 -17.95
N THR A 13 -24.02 5.98 -17.45
CA THR A 13 -25.44 5.60 -17.63
C THR A 13 -25.92 5.70 -19.07
N GLU A 14 -25.21 6.41 -19.93
CA GLU A 14 -25.50 6.56 -21.37
C GLU A 14 -24.68 5.57 -22.22
N GLY A 15 -23.86 4.72 -21.57
CA GLY A 15 -23.03 3.72 -22.24
C GLY A 15 -21.74 4.26 -22.83
N ARG A 16 -21.34 5.50 -22.53
CA ARG A 16 -20.06 6.06 -22.98
C ARG A 16 -18.91 5.44 -22.22
N LEU A 17 -17.87 5.07 -22.96
CA LEU A 17 -16.63 4.54 -22.40
C LEU A 17 -15.86 5.65 -21.68
N HIS A 18 -15.47 5.38 -20.44
CA HIS A 18 -14.52 6.17 -19.67
C HIS A 18 -13.25 5.37 -19.43
N LEU A 19 -12.11 5.92 -19.80
CA LEU A 19 -10.79 5.40 -19.50
C LEU A 19 -10.12 6.35 -18.52
N TRP A 20 -9.63 5.85 -17.40
CA TRP A 20 -8.97 6.68 -16.42
C TRP A 20 -7.92 5.93 -15.62
N HIS A 21 -6.99 6.67 -15.07
CA HIS A 21 -6.04 6.18 -14.07
C HIS A 21 -5.64 7.32 -13.14
N ALA A 22 -5.49 7.00 -11.86
CA ALA A 22 -5.02 7.93 -10.85
C ALA A 22 -3.76 7.38 -10.18
N GLY A 23 -2.89 8.27 -9.71
CA GLY A 23 -1.73 7.94 -8.90
C GLY A 23 -1.63 8.92 -7.75
N ILE A 24 -1.39 8.40 -6.56
CA ILE A 24 -1.21 9.20 -5.34
C ILE A 24 0.09 8.74 -4.69
N PHE A 25 0.95 9.70 -4.37
CA PHE A 25 2.20 9.46 -3.67
C PHE A 25 2.22 10.27 -2.37
N THR A 26 2.36 9.61 -1.25
CA THR A 26 2.43 10.23 0.08
C THR A 26 3.56 11.24 0.20
N THR A 27 4.62 11.07 -0.62
CA THR A 27 5.75 12.01 -0.76
C THR A 27 5.38 13.35 -1.39
N GLY A 28 4.13 13.56 -1.80
CA GLY A 28 3.63 14.89 -2.17
C GLY A 28 3.26 15.09 -3.63
N ALA A 29 2.73 14.08 -4.30
CA ALA A 29 2.15 14.23 -5.63
C ALA A 29 0.84 13.45 -5.76
N ALA A 30 -0.12 13.99 -6.51
CA ALA A 30 -1.30 13.26 -6.95
C ALA A 30 -1.61 13.60 -8.40
N THR A 31 -2.03 12.59 -9.16
CA THR A 31 -2.28 12.71 -10.60
C THR A 31 -3.53 11.94 -10.98
N ILE A 32 -4.25 12.43 -11.97
CA ILE A 32 -5.30 11.67 -12.65
C ILE A 32 -5.33 12.04 -14.12
N VAL A 33 -5.58 11.05 -14.96
CA VAL A 33 -5.98 11.22 -16.36
C VAL A 33 -7.35 10.57 -16.52
N GLN A 34 -8.24 11.25 -17.24
CA GLN A 34 -9.55 10.73 -17.63
C GLN A 34 -9.85 11.07 -19.06
N LEU A 35 -10.36 10.10 -19.81
CA LEU A 35 -10.71 10.22 -21.23
C LEU A 35 -12.14 9.72 -21.44
N VAL A 36 -12.89 10.42 -22.31
CA VAL A 36 -14.18 9.99 -22.85
C VAL A 36 -14.06 9.99 -24.38
N PRO A 37 -13.58 8.90 -24.99
CA PRO A 37 -13.18 8.88 -26.40
C PRO A 37 -14.30 9.23 -27.38
N SER A 38 -15.55 8.80 -27.12
CA SER A 38 -16.72 9.12 -27.97
C SER A 38 -16.96 10.63 -28.12
N GLU A 39 -16.64 11.37 -27.04
CA GLU A 39 -16.81 12.83 -27.00
C GLU A 39 -15.53 13.59 -27.36
N ARG A 40 -14.44 12.87 -27.65
CA ARG A 40 -13.09 13.44 -27.86
C ARG A 40 -12.67 14.34 -26.70
N LEU A 41 -13.07 13.95 -25.50
CA LEU A 41 -12.86 14.68 -24.26
C LEU A 41 -11.77 14.01 -23.42
N GLY A 42 -10.92 14.80 -22.81
CA GLY A 42 -9.93 14.32 -21.86
C GLY A 42 -9.47 15.42 -20.91
N ILE A 43 -9.07 15.00 -19.72
CA ILE A 43 -8.49 15.88 -18.71
C ILE A 43 -7.32 15.16 -18.03
N VAL A 44 -6.27 15.92 -17.72
CA VAL A 44 -5.16 15.53 -16.86
C VAL A 44 -5.11 16.53 -15.72
N VAL A 45 -5.07 16.02 -14.48
CA VAL A 45 -4.85 16.84 -13.28
C VAL A 45 -3.55 16.38 -12.63
N LEU A 46 -2.63 17.31 -12.45
CA LEU A 46 -1.33 17.08 -11.81
C LEU A 46 -1.22 18.01 -10.61
N THR A 47 -0.85 17.46 -9.45
CA THR A 47 -0.63 18.24 -8.23
C THR A 47 0.78 17.98 -7.68
N ASN A 48 1.38 18.98 -7.06
CA ASN A 48 2.64 18.88 -6.34
C ASN A 48 2.43 18.81 -4.82
N ALA A 49 1.31 18.24 -4.41
CA ALA A 49 0.94 18.01 -3.02
C ALA A 49 0.16 16.68 -2.93
N PHE A 50 -0.10 16.24 -1.72
CA PHE A 50 -0.98 15.10 -1.44
C PHE A 50 -2.36 15.59 -0.98
N PRO A 51 -3.23 16.11 -1.89
CA PRO A 51 -4.60 16.48 -1.59
C PRO A 51 -5.53 15.32 -1.99
N PRO A 52 -5.78 14.32 -1.12
CA PRO A 52 -6.61 13.17 -1.49
C PRO A 52 -7.97 13.61 -2.04
N GLY A 53 -8.32 13.11 -3.23
CA GLY A 53 -9.61 13.35 -3.88
C GLY A 53 -9.77 14.68 -4.61
N VAL A 54 -8.81 15.60 -4.54
CA VAL A 54 -8.91 16.88 -5.27
C VAL A 54 -8.80 16.65 -6.78
N GLY A 55 -7.85 15.82 -7.22
CA GLY A 55 -7.66 15.49 -8.63
C GLY A 55 -8.91 14.82 -9.22
N GLU A 56 -9.41 13.81 -8.56
CA GLU A 56 -10.60 13.05 -8.94
C GLU A 56 -11.85 13.96 -8.96
N GLY A 57 -12.01 14.78 -7.92
CA GLY A 57 -13.12 15.73 -7.83
C GLY A 57 -13.12 16.74 -8.97
N LEU A 58 -11.93 17.27 -9.33
CA LEU A 58 -11.79 18.18 -10.46
C LEU A 58 -12.06 17.49 -11.80
N ALA A 59 -11.51 16.28 -12.00
CA ALA A 59 -11.68 15.53 -13.25
C ALA A 59 -13.15 15.19 -13.51
N LEU A 60 -13.87 14.70 -12.48
CA LEU A 60 -15.29 14.37 -12.64
C LEU A 60 -16.17 15.62 -12.76
N THR A 61 -15.89 16.70 -12.01
CA THR A 61 -16.60 17.97 -12.17
C THR A 61 -16.44 18.52 -13.59
N PHE A 62 -15.20 18.53 -14.13
CA PHE A 62 -14.93 18.95 -15.49
C PHE A 62 -15.70 18.10 -16.51
N THR A 63 -15.64 16.78 -16.36
CA THR A 63 -16.32 15.84 -17.24
C THR A 63 -17.84 16.06 -17.24
N ASP A 64 -18.45 16.21 -16.06
CA ASP A 64 -19.87 16.51 -15.93
C ASP A 64 -20.25 17.83 -16.61
N VAL A 65 -19.49 18.90 -16.37
CA VAL A 65 -19.74 20.20 -17.00
C VAL A 65 -19.62 20.09 -18.51
N ALA A 66 -18.64 19.37 -19.03
CA ALA A 66 -18.45 19.20 -20.46
C ALA A 66 -19.57 18.37 -21.12
N LEU A 67 -20.06 17.32 -20.45
CA LEU A 67 -21.08 16.41 -20.98
C LEU A 67 -22.51 16.91 -20.74
N TYR A 68 -22.76 17.52 -19.56
CA TYR A 68 -24.12 17.85 -19.10
C TYR A 68 -24.36 19.33 -18.85
N GLY A 69 -23.33 20.18 -19.03
CA GLY A 69 -23.41 21.64 -18.78
C GLY A 69 -23.37 22.01 -17.29
N LYS A 70 -23.31 21.06 -16.37
CA LYS A 70 -23.26 21.29 -14.93
C LYS A 70 -22.70 20.07 -14.22
N ALA A 71 -22.12 20.25 -13.02
CA ALA A 71 -21.76 19.16 -12.14
C ALA A 71 -23.02 18.38 -11.69
N THR A 72 -22.98 17.06 -11.73
CA THR A 72 -24.09 16.17 -11.32
C THR A 72 -24.18 16.05 -9.81
N GLN A 73 -23.04 16.24 -9.11
CA GLN A 73 -22.96 16.29 -7.65
C GLN A 73 -21.72 17.06 -7.20
N ASP A 74 -21.57 17.28 -5.89
CA ASP A 74 -20.34 17.82 -5.30
C ASP A 74 -19.27 16.70 -5.22
N TRP A 75 -18.49 16.56 -6.28
CA TRP A 75 -17.45 15.55 -6.38
C TRP A 75 -16.32 15.75 -5.37
N LEU A 76 -16.00 17.00 -5.01
CA LEU A 76 -14.99 17.27 -3.99
C LEU A 76 -15.43 16.80 -2.62
N ALA A 77 -16.67 17.09 -2.21
CA ALA A 77 -17.23 16.60 -0.96
C ALA A 77 -17.33 15.07 -0.95
N TYR A 78 -17.71 14.46 -2.07
CA TYR A 78 -17.76 13.00 -2.22
C TYR A 78 -16.38 12.35 -1.95
N PHE A 79 -15.32 12.78 -2.65
CA PHE A 79 -13.99 12.20 -2.48
C PHE A 79 -13.36 12.54 -1.13
N LYS A 80 -13.63 13.71 -0.56
CA LYS A 80 -13.25 14.03 0.81
C LYS A 80 -13.81 13.01 1.80
N LYS A 81 -15.05 12.55 1.60
CA LYS A 81 -15.66 11.49 2.41
C LYS A 81 -15.02 10.12 2.14
N VAL A 82 -14.78 9.76 0.87
CA VAL A 82 -14.13 8.49 0.50
C VAL A 82 -12.75 8.39 1.17
N TYR A 83 -11.93 9.42 1.01
CA TYR A 83 -10.56 9.45 1.53
C TYR A 83 -10.45 9.88 3.01
N SER A 84 -11.56 10.10 3.71
CA SER A 84 -11.54 10.23 5.16
C SER A 84 -11.28 8.91 5.89
N ASN A 85 -11.38 7.78 5.18
CA ASN A 85 -11.00 6.48 5.68
C ASN A 85 -9.53 6.19 5.28
N PRO A 86 -8.58 6.09 6.22
CA PRO A 86 -7.18 5.79 5.90
C PRO A 86 -6.98 4.53 5.07
N ALA A 87 -7.79 3.48 5.28
CA ALA A 87 -7.75 2.25 4.50
C ALA A 87 -8.05 2.47 3.00
N ALA A 88 -8.81 3.52 2.64
CA ALA A 88 -9.07 3.87 1.24
C ALA A 88 -7.85 4.49 0.53
N LEU A 89 -6.85 4.92 1.29
CA LEU A 89 -5.60 5.50 0.79
C LEU A 89 -4.47 4.45 0.73
N GLY A 90 -4.72 3.22 1.20
CA GLY A 90 -3.65 2.24 1.41
C GLY A 90 -2.65 2.69 2.47
N VAL A 91 -3.03 3.64 3.33
CA VAL A 91 -2.18 4.06 4.45
C VAL A 91 -2.23 2.98 5.51
N GLY A 92 -1.08 2.42 5.83
CA GLY A 92 -0.90 1.42 6.85
C GLY A 92 -1.21 1.91 8.27
N THR A 93 -0.90 1.12 9.24
CA THR A 93 -1.08 1.44 10.66
C THR A 93 -0.21 2.64 11.06
N ASP A 94 -0.76 3.56 11.86
CA ASP A 94 0.01 4.68 12.43
C ASP A 94 0.95 4.20 13.55
N TYR A 95 2.17 3.83 13.16
CA TYR A 95 3.20 3.37 14.08
C TYR A 95 3.90 4.47 14.89
N SER A 96 3.52 5.73 14.72
CA SER A 96 4.02 6.84 15.57
C SER A 96 3.50 6.77 17.01
N LYS A 97 2.49 5.93 17.27
CA LYS A 97 1.82 5.77 18.57
C LYS A 97 2.07 4.36 19.13
N PRO A 98 3.23 4.13 19.75
CA PRO A 98 3.51 2.82 20.35
C PRO A 98 2.52 2.51 21.48
N PRO A 99 2.28 1.22 21.78
CA PRO A 99 1.48 0.82 22.92
C PRO A 99 2.04 1.40 24.24
N ALA A 100 1.14 1.73 25.17
CA ALA A 100 1.56 2.28 26.48
C ALA A 100 2.44 1.30 27.30
N ALA A 101 2.28 0.00 27.04
CA ALA A 101 3.06 -1.06 27.68
C ALA A 101 3.34 -2.18 26.65
N PRO A 102 4.34 -2.03 25.78
CA PRO A 102 4.64 -3.04 24.77
C PRO A 102 5.10 -4.34 25.45
N GLY A 103 4.56 -5.47 24.99
CA GLY A 103 5.04 -6.79 25.42
C GLY A 103 6.47 -7.03 24.91
N PRO A 104 7.31 -7.81 25.64
CA PRO A 104 8.67 -8.07 25.20
C PRO A 104 8.70 -8.94 23.95
N ALA A 105 9.69 -8.70 23.09
CA ALA A 105 10.05 -9.61 22.02
C ALA A 105 10.70 -10.89 22.58
N LEU A 106 10.68 -11.96 21.79
CA LEU A 106 11.48 -13.15 22.04
C LEU A 106 12.97 -12.87 21.72
N ALA A 107 13.84 -13.83 22.02
CA ALA A 107 15.22 -13.77 21.57
C ALA A 107 15.31 -13.68 20.04
N THR A 108 16.28 -12.92 19.51
CA THR A 108 16.46 -12.71 18.06
C THR A 108 16.49 -14.00 17.27
N SER A 109 17.08 -15.05 17.83
CA SER A 109 17.14 -16.39 17.24
C SER A 109 15.77 -17.04 16.97
N ALA A 110 14.67 -16.54 17.56
CA ALA A 110 13.32 -17.00 17.27
C ALA A 110 12.85 -16.51 15.87
N TYR A 111 13.32 -15.36 15.45
CA TYR A 111 12.86 -14.67 14.24
C TYR A 111 13.77 -14.92 13.03
N VAL A 112 15.09 -15.04 13.25
CA VAL A 112 16.08 -15.20 12.18
C VAL A 112 15.74 -16.38 11.28
N GLY A 113 15.77 -16.14 9.97
CA GLY A 113 15.50 -17.15 8.95
C GLY A 113 15.23 -16.59 7.57
N THR A 114 15.07 -17.49 6.65
CA THR A 114 14.64 -17.20 5.27
C THR A 114 13.15 -17.52 5.14
N TYR A 115 12.42 -16.59 4.53
CA TYR A 115 10.99 -16.71 4.31
C TYR A 115 10.69 -16.48 2.84
N THR A 116 9.74 -17.23 2.30
CA THR A 116 9.41 -17.21 0.88
C THR A 116 7.95 -16.89 0.63
N ASN A 117 7.71 -16.21 -0.47
CA ASN A 117 6.41 -15.86 -0.99
C ASN A 117 6.40 -16.07 -2.51
N ASN A 118 5.31 -16.60 -3.05
CA ASN A 118 5.22 -16.92 -4.48
C ASN A 118 5.19 -15.69 -5.39
N PHE A 119 4.78 -14.53 -4.86
CA PHE A 119 4.67 -13.29 -5.62
C PHE A 119 5.91 -12.41 -5.46
N TYR A 120 6.36 -12.19 -4.22
CA TYR A 120 7.49 -11.30 -3.89
C TYR A 120 8.84 -12.01 -3.81
N GLY A 121 8.86 -13.35 -3.85
CA GLY A 121 10.10 -14.14 -3.74
C GLY A 121 10.56 -14.34 -2.29
N GLU A 122 11.86 -14.12 -2.05
CA GLU A 122 12.52 -14.41 -0.78
C GLU A 122 12.83 -13.13 0.00
N ILE A 123 12.56 -13.18 1.31
CA ILE A 123 13.07 -12.22 2.29
C ILE A 123 13.87 -12.97 3.37
N GLN A 124 14.75 -12.25 4.07
CA GLN A 124 15.51 -12.79 5.19
C GLN A 124 15.34 -11.89 6.40
N VAL A 125 15.11 -12.49 7.55
CA VAL A 125 15.27 -11.82 8.85
C VAL A 125 16.63 -12.22 9.40
N ILE A 126 17.47 -11.23 9.66
CA ILE A 126 18.86 -11.44 10.10
C ILE A 126 19.13 -10.70 11.40
N GLU A 127 20.15 -11.12 12.15
CA GLU A 127 20.71 -10.32 13.23
C GLU A 127 21.56 -9.17 12.65
N GLN A 128 21.37 -7.96 13.20
CA GLN A 128 22.16 -6.77 12.84
C GLN A 128 22.47 -5.99 14.11
N GLY A 129 23.73 -6.00 14.52
CA GLY A 129 24.13 -5.43 15.83
C GLY A 129 23.43 -6.16 16.97
N ASP A 130 22.78 -5.41 17.86
CA ASP A 130 22.02 -5.94 18.99
C ASP A 130 20.53 -6.19 18.65
N GLY A 131 20.13 -6.05 17.37
CA GLY A 131 18.75 -6.16 16.93
C GLY A 131 18.57 -7.06 15.72
N LEU A 132 17.48 -6.81 15.00
CA LEU A 132 17.10 -7.52 13.78
C LEU A 132 17.06 -6.56 12.59
N ALA A 133 17.22 -7.11 11.41
CA ALA A 133 16.92 -6.45 10.15
C ALA A 133 16.18 -7.39 9.20
N ILE A 134 15.39 -6.82 8.30
CA ILE A 134 14.80 -7.54 7.16
C ILE A 134 15.61 -7.21 5.91
N VAL A 135 15.86 -8.23 5.08
CA VAL A 135 16.56 -8.10 3.80
C VAL A 135 15.60 -8.48 2.70
N GLU A 136 15.40 -7.58 1.74
CA GLU A 136 14.36 -7.71 0.71
C GLU A 136 14.91 -7.51 -0.69
N GLY A 137 14.22 -8.14 -1.62
CA GLY A 137 14.40 -7.94 -3.05
C GLY A 137 15.73 -8.43 -3.62
N PRO A 138 15.90 -8.34 -4.95
CA PRO A 138 17.09 -8.81 -5.64
C PRO A 138 18.35 -7.99 -5.33
N LEU A 139 18.17 -6.72 -4.95
CA LEU A 139 19.27 -5.82 -4.53
C LEU A 139 19.71 -6.03 -3.08
N LYS A 140 19.06 -6.95 -2.34
CA LYS A 140 19.34 -7.22 -0.93
C LYS A 140 19.32 -5.97 -0.07
N LEU A 141 18.30 -5.11 -0.27
CA LEU A 141 18.10 -3.94 0.56
C LEU A 141 17.84 -4.38 2.00
N THR A 142 18.50 -3.71 2.93
CA THR A 142 18.45 -4.09 4.34
C THR A 142 17.83 -2.97 5.16
N PHE A 143 16.76 -3.30 5.89
CA PHE A 143 16.02 -2.37 6.72
C PHE A 143 16.07 -2.82 8.18
N PRO A 144 16.62 -2.01 9.10
CA PRO A 144 16.63 -2.32 10.53
C PRO A 144 15.22 -2.45 11.07
N LEU A 145 14.96 -3.49 11.86
CA LEU A 145 13.70 -3.73 12.55
C LEU A 145 13.74 -3.07 13.93
N LYS A 146 12.76 -2.20 14.21
CA LYS A 146 12.53 -1.60 15.53
C LYS A 146 11.40 -2.36 16.21
N HIS A 147 11.64 -2.85 17.44
CA HIS A 147 10.60 -3.53 18.21
C HIS A 147 9.44 -2.57 18.52
N TYR A 148 8.21 -3.03 18.29
CA TYR A 148 6.99 -2.27 18.53
C TYR A 148 6.11 -2.89 19.64
N ASP A 149 5.74 -4.15 19.50
CA ASP A 149 4.98 -4.90 20.52
C ASP A 149 5.08 -6.41 20.27
N ARG A 150 5.53 -7.18 21.26
CA ARG A 150 5.69 -8.65 21.17
C ARG A 150 6.43 -9.07 19.88
N ASP A 151 5.75 -9.73 18.98
CA ASP A 151 6.29 -10.24 17.72
C ASP A 151 6.03 -9.29 16.51
N LEU A 152 5.63 -8.05 16.79
CA LEU A 152 5.47 -6.99 15.84
C LEU A 152 6.66 -6.03 15.93
N PHE A 153 7.29 -5.82 14.79
CA PHE A 153 8.36 -4.85 14.57
C PHE A 153 7.93 -3.84 13.53
N THR A 154 8.68 -2.76 13.39
CA THR A 154 8.54 -1.79 12.31
C THR A 154 9.86 -1.59 11.61
N CYS A 155 9.81 -1.26 10.34
CA CYS A 155 10.96 -0.75 9.60
C CYS A 155 10.55 0.45 8.74
N ASP A 156 11.54 1.28 8.40
CA ASP A 156 11.33 2.43 7.54
C ASP A 156 11.77 2.05 6.11
N THR A 157 10.80 1.99 5.19
CA THR A 157 11.01 1.70 3.77
C THR A 157 10.67 2.94 2.95
N GLU A 158 11.61 3.44 2.13
CA GLU A 158 11.38 4.56 1.19
C GLU A 158 10.66 5.80 1.78
N GLY A 159 10.85 6.04 3.09
CA GLY A 159 10.26 7.20 3.80
C GLY A 159 8.94 6.94 4.48
N GLU A 160 8.46 5.71 4.46
CA GLU A 160 7.27 5.27 5.21
C GLU A 160 7.64 4.19 6.23
N THR A 161 6.91 4.16 7.35
CA THR A 161 7.09 3.13 8.39
C THR A 161 6.06 2.03 8.17
N THR A 162 6.55 0.81 7.98
CA THR A 162 5.70 -0.38 7.82
C THR A 162 5.82 -1.35 8.99
N GLY A 163 4.74 -2.11 9.24
CA GLY A 163 4.71 -3.19 10.23
C GLY A 163 5.26 -4.49 9.67
N VAL A 164 6.02 -5.19 10.49
CA VAL A 164 6.55 -6.54 10.21
C VAL A 164 6.12 -7.44 11.35
N THR A 165 5.08 -8.24 11.11
CA THR A 165 4.51 -9.15 12.10
C THR A 165 5.03 -10.57 11.89
N LEU A 166 5.54 -11.21 12.94
CA LEU A 166 6.02 -12.58 12.88
C LEU A 166 5.09 -13.50 13.69
N THR A 167 4.72 -14.64 13.14
CA THR A 167 3.92 -15.64 13.83
C THR A 167 4.84 -16.74 14.36
N ILE A 168 4.80 -16.99 15.67
CA ILE A 168 5.63 -17.98 16.33
C ILE A 168 4.94 -19.34 16.32
N GLY A 169 5.66 -20.37 15.88
CA GLY A 169 5.22 -21.76 15.90
C GLY A 169 5.43 -22.44 17.25
N ALA A 170 4.97 -23.68 17.33
CA ALA A 170 5.08 -24.49 18.56
C ALA A 170 6.53 -24.81 18.98
N ASP A 171 7.47 -24.71 18.05
CA ASP A 171 8.91 -24.89 18.25
C ASP A 171 9.62 -23.62 18.76
N GLY A 172 8.87 -22.55 19.00
CA GLY A 172 9.40 -21.24 19.40
C GLY A 172 10.11 -20.46 18.30
N LYS A 173 9.98 -20.85 17.04
CA LYS A 173 10.51 -20.15 15.88
C LYS A 173 9.38 -19.49 15.09
N ALA A 174 9.68 -18.36 14.46
CA ALA A 174 8.72 -17.73 13.56
C ALA A 174 8.47 -18.62 12.34
N THR A 175 7.22 -18.88 12.03
CA THR A 175 6.77 -19.69 10.90
C THR A 175 6.40 -18.82 9.70
N THR A 176 5.92 -17.60 9.96
CA THR A 176 5.54 -16.63 8.92
C THR A 176 6.02 -15.24 9.28
N VAL A 177 6.20 -14.43 8.26
CA VAL A 177 6.39 -12.97 8.33
C VAL A 177 5.32 -12.32 7.46
N VAL A 178 4.65 -11.31 7.98
CA VAL A 178 3.76 -10.43 7.22
C VAL A 178 4.39 -9.06 7.19
N VAL A 179 4.66 -8.54 5.98
CA VAL A 179 5.10 -7.16 5.75
C VAL A 179 3.89 -6.37 5.31
N GLU A 180 3.50 -5.35 6.08
CA GLU A 180 2.18 -4.70 5.95
C GLU A 180 1.98 -4.02 4.60
N ASP A 181 2.94 -3.24 4.12
CA ASP A 181 2.84 -2.57 2.80
C ASP A 181 2.82 -3.55 1.64
N LEU A 182 3.46 -4.70 1.76
CA LEU A 182 3.36 -5.76 0.76
C LEU A 182 2.05 -6.54 0.87
N ASN A 183 1.30 -6.37 1.98
CA ASN A 183 0.10 -7.13 2.29
C ASN A 183 -1.22 -6.38 2.06
N LEU A 184 -1.19 -5.22 1.44
CA LEU A 184 -2.39 -4.40 1.20
C LEU A 184 -3.50 -5.14 0.43
N GLN A 185 -3.13 -6.15 -0.36
CA GLN A 185 -4.07 -7.00 -1.11
C GLN A 185 -4.08 -8.47 -0.64
N GLY A 186 -3.41 -8.76 0.48
CA GLY A 186 -3.35 -10.10 1.06
C GLY A 186 -2.16 -10.94 0.61
N ASP A 187 -1.27 -10.40 -0.21
CA ASP A 187 -0.14 -11.14 -0.80
C ASP A 187 1.17 -11.02 -0.01
N GLY A 188 1.22 -10.21 1.04
CA GLY A 188 2.44 -9.90 1.81
C GLY A 188 2.81 -10.90 2.91
N THR A 189 2.30 -12.13 2.86
CA THR A 189 2.63 -13.19 3.82
C THR A 189 3.74 -14.09 3.27
N PHE A 190 4.84 -14.15 4.00
CA PHE A 190 6.00 -15.00 3.68
C PHE A 190 6.06 -16.18 4.66
N LYS A 191 6.29 -17.38 4.17
CA LYS A 191 6.42 -18.61 4.98
C LYS A 191 7.89 -18.95 5.18
N ARG A 192 8.25 -19.38 6.40
CA ARG A 192 9.61 -19.86 6.69
C ARG A 192 9.97 -21.00 5.74
N ARG A 193 11.11 -20.87 5.09
CA ARG A 193 11.68 -21.92 4.24
C ARG A 193 12.14 -23.08 5.12
N SER A 194 11.68 -24.29 4.81
CA SER A 194 12.16 -25.49 5.46
C SER A 194 13.52 -25.92 4.91
N ALA A 195 14.26 -26.75 5.66
CA ALA A 195 15.51 -27.32 5.20
C ALA A 195 15.32 -28.27 3.99
N GLU A 196 14.08 -28.69 3.73
CA GLU A 196 13.70 -29.60 2.63
C GLU A 196 13.39 -28.86 1.32
N ASP A 197 13.22 -27.53 1.37
CA ASP A 197 12.91 -26.69 0.19
C ASP A 197 14.19 -26.20 -0.53
N LYS A 198 15.09 -27.13 -0.84
CA LYS A 198 16.33 -26.82 -1.60
C LYS A 198 16.17 -27.05 -3.09
#